data_5bf528b63600659ec3624f84919fec85
#
_entry.id   5bf528b63600659ec3624f84919fec85
#
_cell.length_a   1.000
_cell.length_b   1.000
_cell.length_c   1.000
_cell.angle_alpha   90.00
_cell.angle_beta   90.00
_cell.angle_gamma   90.00
#
_symmetry.space_group_name_H-M   'P 1'
#
loop_
_entity.id
_entity.type
_entity.pdbx_description
1 polymer ?
#
loop_
_entity_poly.entity_id
_entity_poly.type
_entity_poly.pdbx_seq_one_letter_code
_entity_poly.pdbx_strand_id
1 'polypeptide(L)'
;MIPALAVLAFFLPRVPPIERLGEHGELAGFQALRPYRRPLTLLYLIVVIRTLTALSFATFMPVMLTRRGMSVTKAGMAIAAYFFASSVGGFFGGPIADRWGPRNVIIWSLVLAVPFLVFAPMQTGWVFVAVVSLGGFLLQSTLPVNVTFGQMIAPISAATVSSLMMGFAWGMGGLSVPLVGMLADRIGIERALVGMAFLPLAAAMLAAPLPTGTLRHPVGRASDEGPRDVVGMDVAP
;
A
#
# COMPACT_ATOMS: atom_id res chain seq x y z
N MET A 1 3.50 12.76 -24.72
CA MET A 1 4.70 12.55 -23.86
C MET A 1 5.62 13.78 -23.82
N ILE A 2 5.89 14.49 -24.89
CA ILE A 2 6.80 15.65 -24.96
C ILE A 2 6.39 16.82 -24.01
N PRO A 3 5.10 17.24 -23.90
CA PRO A 3 4.75 18.36 -23.03
C PRO A 3 4.91 18.05 -21.53
N ALA A 4 4.71 16.80 -21.12
CA ALA A 4 4.90 16.41 -19.72
C ALA A 4 6.38 16.44 -19.31
N LEU A 5 7.28 16.05 -20.19
CA LEU A 5 8.74 16.14 -19.98
C LEU A 5 9.21 17.60 -19.90
N ALA A 6 8.65 18.49 -20.70
CA ALA A 6 8.97 19.91 -20.69
C ALA A 6 8.50 20.57 -19.36
N VAL A 7 7.30 20.24 -18.90
CA VAL A 7 6.79 20.73 -17.59
C VAL A 7 7.64 20.20 -16.44
N LEU A 8 7.99 18.92 -16.45
CA LEU A 8 8.87 18.32 -15.44
C LEU A 8 10.25 18.99 -15.43
N ALA A 9 10.87 19.23 -16.61
CA ALA A 9 12.18 19.88 -16.70
C ALA A 9 12.18 21.33 -16.22
N PHE A 10 11.03 22.02 -16.33
CA PHE A 10 10.90 23.41 -15.89
C PHE A 10 10.60 23.56 -14.40
N PHE A 11 9.85 22.63 -13.81
CA PHE A 11 9.44 22.66 -12.40
C PHE A 11 10.34 21.86 -11.45
N LEU A 12 11.21 20.97 -11.95
CA LEU A 12 12.16 20.28 -11.08
C LEU A 12 13.27 21.26 -10.66
N PRO A 13 13.37 21.62 -9.38
CA PRO A 13 14.55 22.31 -8.88
C PRO A 13 15.76 21.43 -9.21
N ARG A 14 16.85 22.05 -9.70
CA ARG A 14 18.11 21.35 -9.93
C ARG A 14 18.59 20.80 -8.60
N VAL A 15 18.21 19.55 -8.32
CA VAL A 15 18.73 18.82 -7.16
C VAL A 15 20.23 18.63 -7.41
N PRO A 16 21.11 19.04 -6.48
CA PRO A 16 22.54 18.77 -6.61
C PRO A 16 22.73 17.28 -6.80
N PRO A 17 23.73 16.84 -7.59
CA PRO A 17 23.97 15.44 -7.81
C PRO A 17 24.13 14.75 -6.46
N ILE A 18 23.21 13.83 -6.14
CA ILE A 18 23.35 12.94 -4.99
C ILE A 18 24.65 12.20 -5.22
N GLU A 19 25.66 12.42 -4.38
CA GLU A 19 26.86 11.59 -4.37
C GLU A 19 26.39 10.14 -4.36
N ARG A 20 26.67 9.43 -5.45
CA ARG A 20 26.33 8.02 -5.58
C ARG A 20 27.09 7.32 -4.45
N LEU A 21 26.36 6.95 -3.40
CA LEU A 21 26.84 5.96 -2.44
C LEU A 21 27.27 4.76 -3.29
N GLY A 22 28.59 4.49 -3.28
CA GLY A 22 29.24 3.63 -4.24
C GLY A 22 28.59 2.26 -4.40
N GLU A 23 28.95 1.53 -5.47
CA GLU A 23 28.45 0.24 -5.92
C GLU A 23 28.32 -0.87 -4.83
N HIS A 24 28.84 -0.65 -3.65
CA HIS A 24 28.66 -1.50 -2.47
C HIS A 24 27.29 -1.28 -1.74
N GLY A 25 26.47 -0.30 -2.19
CA GLY A 25 25.24 0.08 -1.48
C GLY A 25 24.08 -0.90 -1.65
N GLU A 26 24.00 -1.68 -2.74
CA GLU A 26 22.86 -2.57 -2.97
C GLU A 26 22.90 -3.83 -2.10
N LEU A 27 24.06 -4.47 -1.99
CA LEU A 27 24.23 -5.62 -1.09
C LEU A 27 24.20 -5.21 0.39
N ALA A 28 24.69 -4.00 0.71
CA ALA A 28 24.56 -3.41 2.04
C ALA A 28 23.09 -3.14 2.40
N GLY A 29 22.24 -2.77 1.43
CA GLY A 29 20.82 -2.53 1.64
C GLY A 29 20.06 -3.74 2.19
N PHE A 30 20.27 -4.93 1.61
CA PHE A 30 19.63 -6.16 2.09
C PHE A 30 20.22 -6.65 3.43
N GLN A 31 21.52 -6.49 3.66
CA GLN A 31 22.13 -6.84 4.95
C GLN A 31 21.68 -5.90 6.07
N ALA A 32 21.48 -4.61 5.78
CA ALA A 32 20.95 -3.63 6.72
C ALA A 32 19.50 -3.93 7.16
N LEU A 33 18.73 -4.67 6.35
CA LEU A 33 17.38 -5.11 6.70
C LEU A 33 17.36 -6.28 7.72
N ARG A 34 18.49 -6.92 7.97
CA ARG A 34 18.58 -8.13 8.83
C ARG A 34 17.98 -7.96 10.23
N PRO A 35 18.21 -6.84 10.97
CA PRO A 35 17.59 -6.62 12.28
C PRO A 35 16.07 -6.39 12.20
N TYR A 36 15.56 -5.89 11.09
CA TYR A 36 14.16 -5.55 10.88
C TYR A 36 13.35 -6.63 10.14
N ARG A 37 13.92 -7.82 9.93
CA ARG A 37 13.32 -8.88 9.12
C ARG A 37 11.90 -9.24 9.56
N ARG A 38 11.66 -9.45 10.85
CA ARG A 38 10.35 -9.85 11.36
C ARG A 38 9.25 -8.84 11.02
N PRO A 39 9.33 -7.56 11.41
CA PRO A 39 8.28 -6.60 11.11
C PRO A 39 8.15 -6.34 9.61
N LEU A 40 9.24 -6.32 8.84
CA LEU A 40 9.19 -6.13 7.38
C LEU A 40 8.56 -7.33 6.67
N THR A 41 8.85 -8.57 7.08
CA THR A 41 8.21 -9.77 6.50
C THR A 41 6.72 -9.80 6.80
N LEU A 42 6.30 -9.46 8.01
CA LEU A 42 4.88 -9.35 8.35
C LEU A 42 4.18 -8.29 7.49
N LEU A 43 4.78 -7.11 7.41
CA LEU A 43 4.24 -6.02 6.60
C LEU A 43 4.18 -6.39 5.11
N TYR A 44 5.21 -7.06 4.59
CA TYR A 44 5.24 -7.59 3.23
C TYR A 44 4.11 -8.58 2.97
N LEU A 45 3.90 -9.56 3.86
CA LEU A 45 2.82 -10.53 3.74
C LEU A 45 1.45 -9.86 3.78
N ILE A 46 1.26 -8.84 4.63
CA ILE A 46 0.04 -8.03 4.65
C ILE A 46 -0.20 -7.38 3.29
N VAL A 47 0.85 -6.79 2.69
CA VAL A 47 0.74 -6.15 1.37
C VAL A 47 0.41 -7.16 0.28
N VAL A 48 1.06 -8.34 0.28
CA VAL A 48 0.79 -9.41 -0.70
C VAL A 48 -0.67 -9.89 -0.60
N ILE A 49 -1.13 -10.23 0.60
CA ILE A 49 -2.50 -10.72 0.84
C ILE A 49 -3.53 -9.67 0.42
N ARG A 50 -3.33 -8.42 0.83
CA ARG A 50 -4.18 -7.31 0.44
C ARG A 50 -4.22 -7.12 -1.08
N THR A 51 -3.05 -7.14 -1.73
CA THR A 51 -2.93 -6.96 -3.18
C THR A 51 -3.59 -8.11 -3.94
N LEU A 52 -3.43 -9.34 -3.47
CA LEU A 52 -4.15 -10.50 -4.02
C LEU A 52 -5.66 -10.30 -3.98
N THR A 53 -6.21 -9.86 -2.85
CA THR A 53 -7.65 -9.56 -2.73
C THR A 53 -8.06 -8.46 -3.70
N ALA A 54 -7.33 -7.33 -3.74
CA ALA A 54 -7.65 -6.20 -4.60
C ALA A 54 -7.65 -6.59 -6.09
N LEU A 55 -6.61 -7.31 -6.54
CA LEU A 55 -6.48 -7.78 -7.92
C LEU A 55 -7.53 -8.82 -8.29
N SER A 56 -7.90 -9.72 -7.35
CA SER A 56 -8.97 -10.70 -7.58
C SER A 56 -10.29 -10.00 -7.86
N PHE A 57 -10.67 -9.01 -7.05
CA PHE A 57 -11.88 -8.23 -7.29
C PHE A 57 -11.77 -7.42 -8.59
N ALA A 58 -10.67 -6.74 -8.84
CA ALA A 58 -10.47 -5.95 -10.05
C ALA A 58 -10.56 -6.80 -11.34
N THR A 59 -10.05 -8.04 -11.32
CA THR A 59 -9.99 -8.91 -12.48
C THR A 59 -11.31 -9.67 -12.69
N PHE A 60 -11.88 -10.24 -11.63
CA PHE A 60 -13.03 -11.15 -11.76
C PHE A 60 -14.38 -10.45 -11.62
N MET A 61 -14.46 -9.26 -11.03
CA MET A 61 -15.69 -8.49 -10.91
C MET A 61 -16.38 -8.22 -12.27
N PRO A 62 -15.69 -7.70 -13.31
CA PRO A 62 -16.34 -7.46 -14.60
C PRO A 62 -16.81 -8.76 -15.25
N VAL A 63 -16.05 -9.85 -15.10
CA VAL A 63 -16.44 -11.17 -15.63
C VAL A 63 -17.71 -11.68 -14.92
N MET A 64 -17.79 -11.53 -13.60
CA MET A 64 -18.98 -11.88 -12.82
C MET A 64 -20.20 -11.07 -13.26
N LEU A 65 -20.05 -9.77 -13.43
CA LEU A 65 -21.16 -8.87 -13.83
C LEU A 65 -21.67 -9.17 -15.24
N THR A 66 -20.78 -9.45 -16.19
CA THR A 66 -21.18 -9.82 -17.54
C THR A 66 -21.85 -11.20 -17.58
N ARG A 67 -21.40 -12.18 -16.80
CA ARG A 67 -22.08 -13.48 -16.64
C ARG A 67 -23.48 -13.34 -16.04
N ARG A 68 -23.74 -12.32 -15.22
CA ARG A 68 -25.06 -11.97 -14.68
C ARG A 68 -25.95 -11.17 -15.67
N GLY A 69 -25.54 -11.05 -16.93
CA GLY A 69 -26.29 -10.36 -17.98
C GLY A 69 -26.12 -8.84 -17.99
N MET A 70 -25.17 -8.29 -17.23
CA MET A 70 -24.86 -6.87 -17.30
C MET A 70 -24.09 -6.55 -18.59
N SER A 71 -24.41 -5.43 -19.26
CA SER A 71 -23.68 -5.01 -20.44
C SER A 71 -22.23 -4.69 -20.08
N VAL A 72 -21.32 -4.91 -21.03
CA VAL A 72 -19.87 -4.63 -20.86
C VAL A 72 -19.62 -3.19 -20.43
N THR A 73 -20.37 -2.24 -20.96
CA THR A 73 -20.30 -0.82 -20.58
C THR A 73 -20.63 -0.61 -19.11
N LYS A 74 -21.71 -1.19 -18.60
CA LYS A 74 -22.10 -1.08 -17.18
C LYS A 74 -21.09 -1.78 -16.25
N ALA A 75 -20.57 -2.92 -16.66
CA ALA A 75 -19.50 -3.61 -15.94
C ALA A 75 -18.20 -2.76 -15.90
N GLY A 76 -17.86 -2.08 -17.01
CA GLY A 76 -16.77 -1.12 -17.06
C GLY A 76 -16.96 0.09 -16.12
N MET A 77 -18.19 0.62 -16.05
CA MET A 77 -18.52 1.71 -15.10
C MET A 77 -18.40 1.25 -13.64
N ALA A 78 -18.83 0.02 -13.33
CA ALA A 78 -18.67 -0.53 -11.99
C ALA A 78 -17.20 -0.65 -11.56
N ILE A 79 -16.32 -1.10 -12.46
CA ILE A 79 -14.89 -1.18 -12.21
C ILE A 79 -14.26 0.21 -12.06
N ALA A 80 -14.70 1.18 -12.87
CA ALA A 80 -14.24 2.56 -12.77
C ALA A 80 -14.61 3.17 -11.40
N ALA A 81 -15.84 2.94 -10.95
CA ALA A 81 -16.32 3.37 -9.63
C ALA A 81 -15.50 2.72 -8.49
N TYR A 82 -15.20 1.42 -8.59
CA TYR A 82 -14.34 0.70 -7.66
C TYR A 82 -12.94 1.32 -7.59
N PHE A 83 -12.29 1.56 -8.74
CA PHE A 83 -10.95 2.15 -8.76
C PHE A 83 -10.95 3.61 -8.29
N PHE A 84 -11.97 4.38 -8.63
CA PHE A 84 -12.12 5.74 -8.15
C PHE A 84 -12.22 5.77 -6.62
N ALA A 85 -13.14 4.99 -6.04
CA ALA A 85 -13.28 4.89 -4.59
C ALA A 85 -11.99 4.38 -3.92
N SER A 86 -11.32 3.39 -4.52
CA SER A 86 -10.03 2.87 -4.06
C SER A 86 -8.95 3.96 -4.04
N SER A 87 -8.88 4.78 -5.07
CA SER A 87 -7.91 5.89 -5.16
C SER A 87 -8.17 6.94 -4.08
N VAL A 88 -9.45 7.28 -3.85
CA VAL A 88 -9.86 8.18 -2.76
C VAL A 88 -9.49 7.58 -1.40
N GLY A 89 -9.70 6.28 -1.20
CA GLY A 89 -9.28 5.57 0.01
C GLY A 89 -7.77 5.66 0.24
N GLY A 90 -6.97 5.45 -0.81
CA GLY A 90 -5.52 5.61 -0.76
C GLY A 90 -5.09 7.03 -0.38
N PHE A 91 -5.78 8.04 -0.90
CA PHE A 91 -5.49 9.44 -0.55
C PHE A 91 -5.74 9.74 0.93
N PHE A 92 -6.84 9.27 1.50
CA PHE A 92 -7.18 9.51 2.90
C PHE A 92 -6.43 8.62 3.89
N GLY A 93 -5.89 7.49 3.45
CA GLY A 93 -5.18 6.55 4.32
C GLY A 93 -4.01 7.16 5.07
N GLY A 94 -3.18 7.97 4.41
CA GLY A 94 -2.03 8.67 5.01
C GLY A 94 -2.43 9.59 6.16
N PRO A 95 -3.24 10.64 5.93
CA PRO A 95 -3.68 11.56 6.98
C PRO A 95 -4.40 10.90 8.16
N ILE A 96 -5.12 9.80 7.93
CA ILE A 96 -5.74 9.02 9.00
C ILE A 96 -4.67 8.29 9.82
N ALA A 97 -3.65 7.74 9.16
CA ALA A 97 -2.55 7.04 9.83
C ALA A 97 -1.68 7.99 10.66
N ASP A 98 -1.53 9.24 10.25
CA ASP A 98 -0.83 10.27 11.03
C ASP A 98 -1.51 10.54 12.39
N ARG A 99 -2.83 10.43 12.44
CA ARG A 99 -3.62 10.69 13.66
C ARG A 99 -3.80 9.45 14.53
N TRP A 100 -4.11 8.30 13.93
CA TRP A 100 -4.50 7.08 14.64
C TRP A 100 -3.38 6.05 14.74
N GLY A 101 -2.26 6.31 14.08
CA GLY A 101 -1.13 5.41 13.97
C GLY A 101 -1.29 4.38 12.83
N PRO A 102 -0.19 4.05 12.14
CA PRO A 102 -0.22 3.22 10.92
C PRO A 102 -0.77 1.81 11.19
N ARG A 103 -0.37 1.19 12.30
CA ARG A 103 -0.84 -0.14 12.67
C ARG A 103 -2.37 -0.20 12.84
N ASN A 104 -2.95 0.77 13.51
CA ASN A 104 -4.39 0.80 13.77
C ASN A 104 -5.17 0.98 12.46
N VAL A 105 -4.70 1.87 11.59
CA VAL A 105 -5.32 2.08 10.28
C VAL A 105 -5.27 0.81 9.45
N ILE A 106 -4.12 0.11 9.40
CA ILE A 106 -4.00 -1.17 8.70
C ILE A 106 -5.02 -2.18 9.23
N ILE A 107 -5.08 -2.39 10.54
CA ILE A 107 -5.99 -3.37 11.15
C ILE A 107 -7.44 -3.02 10.87
N TRP A 108 -7.87 -1.81 11.22
CA TRP A 108 -9.27 -1.44 11.11
C TRP A 108 -9.75 -1.34 9.66
N SER A 109 -8.93 -0.82 8.74
CA SER A 109 -9.28 -0.77 7.32
C SER A 109 -9.46 -2.16 6.73
N LEU A 110 -8.57 -3.10 7.06
CA LEU A 110 -8.66 -4.48 6.57
C LEU A 110 -9.88 -5.21 7.17
N VAL A 111 -10.12 -5.09 8.47
CA VAL A 111 -11.27 -5.71 9.14
C VAL A 111 -12.58 -5.16 8.60
N LEU A 112 -12.69 -3.82 8.47
CA LEU A 112 -13.90 -3.18 7.96
C LEU A 112 -14.13 -3.44 6.47
N ALA A 113 -13.09 -3.71 5.68
CA ALA A 113 -13.25 -4.06 4.26
C ALA A 113 -13.94 -5.42 4.08
N VAL A 114 -13.74 -6.38 4.99
CA VAL A 114 -14.24 -7.75 4.87
C VAL A 114 -15.76 -7.81 4.68
N PRO A 115 -16.62 -7.23 5.54
CA PRO A 115 -18.06 -7.33 5.36
C PRO A 115 -18.50 -6.77 4.01
N PHE A 116 -17.97 -5.64 3.56
CA PHE A 116 -18.33 -5.06 2.27
C PHE A 116 -17.92 -5.98 1.11
N LEU A 117 -16.72 -6.54 1.13
CA LEU A 117 -16.23 -7.44 0.08
C LEU A 117 -16.96 -8.78 0.08
N VAL A 118 -17.34 -9.31 1.26
CA VAL A 118 -18.14 -10.56 1.37
C VAL A 118 -19.54 -10.36 0.86
N PHE A 119 -20.20 -9.24 1.22
CA PHE A 119 -21.57 -8.98 0.79
C PHE A 119 -21.68 -8.52 -0.67
N ALA A 120 -20.62 -7.93 -1.24
CA ALA A 120 -20.66 -7.41 -2.60
C ALA A 120 -21.12 -8.48 -3.63
N PRO A 121 -20.55 -9.70 -3.71
CA PRO A 121 -20.97 -10.70 -4.68
C PRO A 121 -22.44 -11.16 -4.54
N MET A 122 -23.06 -10.92 -3.39
CA MET A 122 -24.46 -11.27 -3.15
C MET A 122 -25.44 -10.18 -3.65
N GLN A 123 -24.94 -8.99 -3.96
CA GLN A 123 -25.73 -7.84 -4.39
C GLN A 123 -25.78 -7.76 -5.90
N THR A 124 -26.74 -6.99 -6.41
CA THR A 124 -26.94 -6.72 -7.84
C THR A 124 -27.11 -5.22 -8.10
N GLY A 125 -26.94 -4.81 -9.35
CA GLY A 125 -27.15 -3.43 -9.76
C GLY A 125 -26.24 -2.42 -9.03
N TRP A 126 -26.81 -1.27 -8.69
CA TRP A 126 -26.07 -0.16 -8.07
C TRP A 126 -25.65 -0.45 -6.62
N VAL A 127 -26.40 -1.30 -5.91
CA VAL A 127 -26.04 -1.72 -4.54
C VAL A 127 -24.72 -2.48 -4.56
N PHE A 128 -24.53 -3.38 -5.53
CA PHE A 128 -23.25 -4.04 -5.74
C PHE A 128 -22.11 -3.03 -5.91
N VAL A 129 -22.29 -2.03 -6.80
CA VAL A 129 -21.27 -1.02 -7.09
C VAL A 129 -20.92 -0.23 -5.83
N ALA A 130 -21.92 0.21 -5.07
CA ALA A 130 -21.69 0.96 -3.84
C ALA A 130 -20.94 0.13 -2.79
N VAL A 131 -21.38 -1.10 -2.56
CA VAL A 131 -20.78 -1.98 -1.54
C VAL A 131 -19.35 -2.37 -1.91
N VAL A 132 -19.08 -2.78 -3.16
CA VAL A 132 -17.72 -3.13 -3.58
C VAL A 132 -16.78 -1.93 -3.59
N SER A 133 -17.29 -0.74 -3.92
CA SER A 133 -16.53 0.51 -3.90
C SER A 133 -16.12 0.90 -2.47
N LEU A 134 -17.00 0.74 -1.48
CA LEU A 134 -16.68 0.94 -0.07
C LEU A 134 -15.63 -0.07 0.42
N GLY A 135 -15.76 -1.34 0.02
CA GLY A 135 -14.74 -2.35 0.30
C GLY A 135 -13.39 -2.00 -0.30
N GLY A 136 -13.37 -1.55 -1.55
CA GLY A 136 -12.16 -1.09 -2.25
C GLY A 136 -11.54 0.15 -1.60
N PHE A 137 -12.33 1.13 -1.22
CA PHE A 137 -11.91 2.32 -0.47
C PHE A 137 -11.16 1.93 0.82
N LEU A 138 -11.77 1.08 1.63
CA LEU A 138 -11.17 0.63 2.89
C LEU A 138 -9.91 -0.20 2.66
N LEU A 139 -9.96 -1.13 1.73
CA LEU A 139 -8.81 -1.98 1.40
C LEU A 139 -7.62 -1.16 0.91
N GLN A 140 -7.87 -0.14 0.08
CA GLN A 140 -6.81 0.63 -0.56
C GLN A 140 -6.24 1.74 0.34
N SER A 141 -6.96 2.18 1.37
CA SER A 141 -6.46 3.14 2.35
C SER A 141 -5.18 2.66 3.06
N THR A 142 -4.96 1.34 3.11
CA THR A 142 -3.75 0.75 3.70
C THR A 142 -2.50 0.83 2.81
N LEU A 143 -2.63 1.12 1.50
CA LEU A 143 -1.51 1.10 0.56
C LEU A 143 -0.39 2.09 0.94
N PRO A 144 -0.66 3.42 1.03
CA PRO A 144 0.37 4.39 1.40
C PRO A 144 0.88 4.14 2.82
N VAL A 145 -0.01 3.73 3.72
CA VAL A 145 0.33 3.46 5.12
C VAL A 145 1.34 2.32 5.24
N ASN A 146 1.17 1.23 4.48
CA ASN A 146 2.11 0.10 4.47
C ASN A 146 3.50 0.52 3.98
N VAL A 147 3.56 1.34 2.91
CA VAL A 147 4.85 1.80 2.35
C VAL A 147 5.57 2.72 3.32
N THR A 148 4.89 3.75 3.83
CA THR A 148 5.48 4.71 4.78
C THR A 148 5.88 4.02 6.09
N PHE A 149 5.06 3.11 6.58
CA PHE A 149 5.38 2.36 7.79
C PHE A 149 6.61 1.44 7.60
N GLY A 150 6.72 0.80 6.44
CA GLY A 150 7.92 0.03 6.08
C GLY A 150 9.18 0.87 6.02
N GLN A 151 9.10 2.07 5.42
CA GLN A 151 10.20 3.04 5.37
C GLN A 151 10.61 3.54 6.77
N MET A 152 9.65 3.71 7.68
CA MET A 152 9.94 4.10 9.06
C MET A 152 10.63 3.00 9.85
N ILE A 153 10.28 1.74 9.60
CA ILE A 153 10.93 0.58 10.26
C ILE A 153 12.40 0.48 9.81
N ALA A 154 12.70 0.77 8.54
CA ALA A 154 14.05 0.66 7.99
C ALA A 154 14.41 1.91 7.14
N PRO A 155 14.65 3.06 7.78
CA PRO A 155 14.86 4.34 7.06
C PRO A 155 16.14 4.34 6.21
N ILE A 156 17.19 3.64 6.62
CA ILE A 156 18.45 3.52 5.88
C ILE A 156 18.23 2.80 4.53
N SER A 157 17.23 1.96 4.41
CA SER A 157 16.91 1.17 3.22
C SER A 157 15.52 1.51 2.65
N ALA A 158 15.06 2.75 2.80
CA ALA A 158 13.71 3.18 2.41
C ALA A 158 13.39 2.88 0.93
N ALA A 159 14.34 3.06 0.01
CA ALA A 159 14.18 2.75 -1.40
C ALA A 159 13.96 1.25 -1.65
N THR A 160 14.76 0.40 -1.00
CA THR A 160 14.62 -1.07 -1.08
C THR A 160 13.29 -1.54 -0.50
N VAL A 161 12.86 -0.96 0.63
CA VAL A 161 11.55 -1.24 1.23
C VAL A 161 10.42 -0.86 0.29
N SER A 162 10.49 0.32 -0.34
CA SER A 162 9.47 0.77 -1.28
C SER A 162 9.37 -0.13 -2.50
N SER A 163 10.51 -0.53 -3.10
CA SER A 163 10.52 -1.43 -4.25
C SER A 163 9.98 -2.81 -3.88
N LEU A 164 10.27 -3.32 -2.68
CA LEU A 164 9.74 -4.56 -2.18
C LEU A 164 8.21 -4.49 -2.00
N MET A 165 7.71 -3.42 -1.37
CA MET A 165 6.29 -3.26 -1.07
C MET A 165 5.45 -2.93 -2.31
N MET A 166 5.96 -2.11 -3.23
CA MET A 166 5.22 -1.70 -4.41
C MET A 166 5.50 -2.60 -5.63
N GLY A 167 6.74 -3.03 -5.84
CA GLY A 167 7.10 -3.84 -7.01
C GLY A 167 6.85 -5.33 -6.77
N PHE A 168 7.58 -5.91 -5.83
CA PHE A 168 7.57 -7.36 -5.64
C PHE A 168 6.25 -7.87 -5.07
N ALA A 169 5.62 -7.14 -4.13
CA ALA A 169 4.33 -7.54 -3.59
C ALA A 169 3.20 -7.48 -4.63
N TRP A 170 3.23 -6.51 -5.53
CA TRP A 170 2.30 -6.44 -6.66
C TRP A 170 2.54 -7.57 -7.66
N GLY A 171 3.80 -7.89 -7.94
CA GLY A 171 4.16 -9.03 -8.78
C GLY A 171 3.62 -10.35 -8.21
N MET A 172 3.83 -10.59 -6.91
CA MET A 172 3.31 -11.78 -6.22
C MET A 172 1.78 -11.83 -6.21
N GLY A 173 1.12 -10.68 -5.97
CA GLY A 173 -0.34 -10.57 -6.07
C GLY A 173 -0.83 -10.90 -7.48
N GLY A 174 -0.17 -10.39 -8.52
CA GLY A 174 -0.50 -10.67 -9.92
C GLY A 174 -0.33 -12.15 -10.30
N LEU A 175 0.77 -12.78 -9.87
CA LEU A 175 1.02 -14.20 -10.09
C LEU A 175 -0.04 -15.11 -9.42
N SER A 176 -0.71 -14.62 -8.40
CA SER A 176 -1.76 -15.37 -7.71
C SER A 176 -3.11 -15.32 -8.43
N VAL A 177 -3.34 -14.37 -9.35
CA VAL A 177 -4.62 -14.21 -10.08
C VAL A 177 -5.01 -15.46 -10.88
N PRO A 178 -4.11 -16.13 -11.63
CA PRO A 178 -4.43 -17.40 -12.30
C PRO A 178 -4.91 -18.49 -11.33
N LEU A 179 -4.34 -18.58 -10.13
CA LEU A 179 -4.76 -19.54 -9.12
C LEU A 179 -6.19 -19.27 -8.65
N VAL A 180 -6.55 -18.00 -8.48
CA VAL A 180 -7.92 -17.58 -8.18
C VAL A 180 -8.85 -17.89 -9.34
N GLY A 181 -8.39 -17.75 -10.60
CA GLY A 181 -9.11 -18.16 -11.79
C GLY A 181 -9.44 -19.67 -11.79
N MET A 182 -8.44 -20.50 -11.55
CA MET A 182 -8.62 -21.95 -11.43
C MET A 182 -9.60 -22.33 -10.30
N LEU A 183 -9.57 -21.62 -9.20
CA LEU A 183 -10.52 -21.78 -8.10
C LEU A 183 -11.94 -21.38 -8.56
N ALA A 184 -12.05 -20.23 -9.23
CA ALA A 184 -13.32 -19.72 -9.76
C ALA A 184 -13.95 -20.66 -10.79
N ASP A 185 -13.14 -21.34 -11.60
CA ASP A 185 -13.62 -22.36 -12.55
C ASP A 185 -14.20 -23.60 -11.86
N ARG A 186 -13.67 -23.96 -10.68
CA ARG A 186 -14.11 -25.15 -9.91
C ARG A 186 -15.35 -24.88 -9.05
N ILE A 187 -15.39 -23.75 -8.34
CA ILE A 187 -16.42 -23.47 -7.32
C ILE A 187 -17.36 -22.33 -7.70
N GLY A 188 -17.10 -21.67 -8.84
CA GLY A 188 -17.82 -20.48 -9.31
C GLY A 188 -17.16 -19.17 -8.85
N ILE A 189 -17.26 -18.13 -9.70
CA ILE A 189 -16.63 -16.82 -9.48
C ILE A 189 -17.09 -16.17 -8.17
N GLU A 190 -18.38 -16.25 -7.87
CA GLU A 190 -18.96 -15.61 -6.69
C GLU A 190 -18.37 -16.19 -5.40
N ARG A 191 -18.34 -17.52 -5.30
CA ARG A 191 -17.77 -18.21 -4.14
C ARG A 191 -16.26 -17.98 -4.01
N ALA A 192 -15.56 -17.94 -5.15
CA ALA A 192 -14.12 -17.63 -5.16
C ALA A 192 -13.86 -16.20 -4.64
N LEU A 193 -14.64 -15.20 -5.08
CA LEU A 193 -14.52 -13.83 -4.60
C LEU A 193 -14.88 -13.69 -3.12
N VAL A 194 -15.91 -14.38 -2.65
CA VAL A 194 -16.24 -14.44 -1.21
C VAL A 194 -15.08 -15.03 -0.41
N GLY A 195 -14.47 -16.11 -0.90
CA GLY A 195 -13.26 -16.68 -0.28
C GLY A 195 -12.11 -15.70 -0.19
N MET A 196 -11.85 -14.95 -1.29
CA MET A 196 -10.82 -13.91 -1.33
C MET A 196 -11.13 -12.73 -0.40
N ALA A 197 -12.41 -12.44 -0.17
CA ALA A 197 -12.85 -11.37 0.73
C ALA A 197 -12.51 -11.60 2.20
N PHE A 198 -12.24 -12.86 2.62
CA PHE A 198 -11.79 -13.17 3.98
C PHE A 198 -10.28 -13.01 4.16
N LEU A 199 -9.48 -12.96 3.11
CA LEU A 199 -8.03 -12.82 3.21
C LEU A 199 -7.58 -11.55 3.95
N PRO A 200 -8.21 -10.37 3.80
CA PRO A 200 -7.86 -9.20 4.58
C PRO A 200 -7.96 -9.41 6.09
N LEU A 201 -8.82 -10.31 6.56
CA LEU A 201 -8.88 -10.65 7.99
C LEU A 201 -7.59 -11.35 8.46
N ALA A 202 -7.06 -12.28 7.66
CA ALA A 202 -5.76 -12.89 7.94
C ALA A 202 -4.63 -11.85 7.92
N ALA A 203 -4.66 -10.90 6.98
CA ALA A 203 -3.71 -9.79 6.94
C ALA A 203 -3.83 -8.88 8.17
N ALA A 204 -5.05 -8.60 8.65
CA ALA A 204 -5.28 -7.83 9.87
C ALA A 204 -4.72 -8.56 11.12
N MET A 205 -4.84 -9.88 11.19
CA MET A 205 -4.24 -10.68 12.26
C MET A 205 -2.71 -10.61 12.22
N LEU A 206 -2.10 -10.64 11.04
CA LEU A 206 -0.66 -10.45 10.87
C LEU A 206 -0.19 -9.04 11.25
N ALA A 207 -1.07 -8.04 11.23
CA ALA A 207 -0.75 -6.68 11.66
C ALA A 207 -0.75 -6.51 13.20
N ALA A 208 -1.35 -7.44 13.94
CA ALA A 208 -1.43 -7.36 15.41
C ALA A 208 -0.07 -7.30 16.13
N PRO A 209 0.97 -8.07 15.74
CA PRO A 209 2.30 -8.02 16.36
C PRO A 209 3.18 -6.86 15.84
N LEU A 210 2.70 -6.02 14.90
CA LEU A 210 3.49 -4.88 14.43
C LEU A 210 3.67 -3.83 15.54
N PRO A 211 4.83 -3.13 15.57
CA PRO A 211 5.08 -2.11 16.58
C PRO A 211 4.06 -0.96 16.49
N THR A 212 3.62 -0.47 17.65
CA THR A 212 2.77 0.71 17.75
C THR A 212 3.66 1.96 17.66
N GLY A 213 3.94 2.43 16.44
CA GLY A 213 4.67 3.68 16.21
C GLY A 213 3.69 4.80 15.82
N THR A 214 3.73 5.94 16.51
CA THR A 214 3.15 7.17 15.98
C THR A 214 4.08 7.72 14.91
N LEU A 215 3.54 8.10 13.74
CA LEU A 215 4.27 8.81 12.69
C LEU A 215 4.63 10.23 13.20
N ARG A 216 5.57 10.34 14.16
CA ARG A 216 6.17 11.63 14.44
C ARG A 216 7.20 11.87 13.35
N HIS A 217 6.84 12.66 12.34
CA HIS A 217 7.81 13.27 11.46
C HIS A 217 8.84 14.01 12.32
N PRO A 218 10.14 13.78 12.15
CA PRO A 218 11.15 14.69 12.67
C PRO A 218 11.19 15.92 11.74
N VAL A 219 10.07 16.64 11.63
CA VAL A 219 10.05 17.96 11.02
C VAL A 219 10.37 18.95 12.13
N GLY A 220 11.58 19.50 12.11
CA GLY A 220 11.91 20.72 12.81
C GLY A 220 12.65 20.58 14.12
N ARG A 221 13.94 20.20 14.05
CA ARG A 221 14.94 20.62 15.04
C ARG A 221 16.31 20.84 14.39
N ALA A 222 16.32 21.43 13.21
CA ALA A 222 17.56 21.86 12.54
C ALA A 222 17.69 23.39 12.46
N SER A 223 16.87 24.15 13.18
CA SER A 223 16.90 25.62 13.10
C SER A 223 17.11 26.32 14.43
N ASP A 224 17.40 25.61 15.54
CA ASP A 224 17.59 26.28 16.84
C ASP A 224 18.94 25.99 17.52
N GLU A 225 19.89 25.31 16.84
CA GLU A 225 21.29 25.37 17.24
C GLU A 225 21.99 26.42 16.38
N GLY A 226 21.92 27.67 16.84
CA GLY A 226 22.80 28.74 16.40
C GLY A 226 24.27 28.33 16.57
N PRO A 227 25.20 28.95 15.80
CA PRO A 227 26.61 28.57 15.83
C PRO A 227 27.13 28.71 17.27
N ARG A 228 27.46 27.60 17.91
CA ARG A 228 28.21 27.61 19.16
C ARG A 228 29.61 28.13 18.83
N ASP A 229 29.87 29.32 19.31
CA ASP A 229 31.16 29.98 19.26
C ASP A 229 32.27 29.02 19.71
N VAL A 230 33.10 28.62 18.76
CA VAL A 230 34.38 27.98 19.03
C VAL A 230 35.37 29.11 19.33
N VAL A 231 35.26 29.68 20.53
CA VAL A 231 36.30 30.58 21.09
C VAL A 231 36.78 29.95 22.40
N GLY A 232 38.03 29.58 22.43
CA GLY A 232 38.68 29.16 23.68
C GLY A 232 39.70 28.05 23.51
N MET A 233 40.65 28.21 22.61
CA MET A 233 41.98 27.59 22.81
C MET A 233 42.93 28.65 23.35
N ASP A 234 42.94 28.78 24.69
CA ASP A 234 44.06 29.46 25.38
C ASP A 234 45.29 28.57 25.29
N VAL A 235 46.27 29.10 24.54
CA VAL A 235 47.66 28.67 24.57
C VAL A 235 48.33 29.52 25.65
N ALA A 236 48.76 28.96 26.74
CA ALA A 236 49.63 29.58 27.72
C ALA A 236 50.82 28.67 28.08
N PRO A 237 51.91 29.22 28.53
CA PRO A 237 53.26 29.19 27.96
C PRO A 237 54.12 28.00 28.34
#